data_cebb28b5f9bccfd190f0a8bf1a72792b
#
_entry.id   cebb28b5f9bccfd190f0a8bf1a72792b
#
_cell.length_a   1.000
_cell.length_b   1.000
_cell.length_c   1.000
_cell.angle_alpha   90.00
_cell.angle_beta   90.00
_cell.angle_gamma   90.00
#
_symmetry.space_group_name_H-M   'P 1'
#
loop_
_entity.id
_entity.type
_entity.pdbx_description
1 polymer ?
#
loop_
_entity_poly.entity_id
_entity_poly.type
_entity_poly.pdbx_seq_one_letter_code
_entity_poly.pdbx_strand_id
1 'polypeptide(L)'
;MRDEAIRILRHMGFALADGPEIEDEFHCFDALNTPEDHPARNEKDTFYFDSGKLLRTHTSTVQIRSMEKQTPPVRVISPGSAYRRDEIDATHLSAFNQLEGLYVDTDVSVGDLKGTLEYFLRALFGSDTEVRFRPHFFPFTEPSFEIDVKLKVDGQEPRWVEIAGCGMVDPNVFEAVDRELGLEPGVQARYTGLTGFAFGIGLDRLAMIRWGIRDIRALIENDMRFLAQFQ
;
A
#
# COMPACT_ATOMS: atom_id res chain seq x y z
N MET A 1 16.30 0.43 -0.25
CA MET A 1 14.97 -0.08 -0.66
C MET A 1 13.99 1.05 -0.92
N ARG A 2 13.62 1.84 0.10
CA ARG A 2 12.63 2.93 -0.03
C ARG A 2 12.94 3.88 -1.20
N ASP A 3 14.11 4.48 -1.25
CA ASP A 3 14.46 5.48 -2.26
C ASP A 3 14.53 4.89 -3.67
N GLU A 4 14.92 3.64 -3.79
CA GLU A 4 14.93 2.93 -5.07
C GLU A 4 13.52 2.68 -5.58
N ALA A 5 12.62 2.20 -4.73
CA ALA A 5 11.21 1.99 -5.05
C ALA A 5 10.54 3.31 -5.48
N ILE A 6 10.74 4.39 -4.69
CA ILE A 6 10.26 5.73 -5.03
C ILE A 6 10.81 6.19 -6.38
N ARG A 7 12.11 6.01 -6.63
CA ARG A 7 12.74 6.42 -7.89
C ARG A 7 12.12 5.72 -9.09
N ILE A 8 11.89 4.40 -9.01
CA ILE A 8 11.26 3.64 -10.10
C ILE A 8 9.86 4.16 -10.38
N LEU A 9 9.02 4.29 -9.35
CA LEU A 9 7.63 4.72 -9.52
C LEU A 9 7.53 6.19 -9.98
N ARG A 10 8.43 7.06 -9.54
CA ARG A 10 8.48 8.44 -10.06
C ARG A 10 8.82 8.49 -11.55
N HIS A 11 9.71 7.62 -12.06
CA HIS A 11 9.96 7.51 -13.51
C HIS A 11 8.73 7.03 -14.28
N MET A 12 7.81 6.35 -13.61
CA MET A 12 6.52 5.95 -14.19
C MET A 12 5.44 7.03 -14.07
N GLY A 13 5.78 8.23 -13.58
CA GLY A 13 4.88 9.38 -13.48
C GLY A 13 4.12 9.50 -12.16
N PHE A 14 4.45 8.72 -11.13
CA PHE A 14 3.86 8.88 -9.81
C PHE A 14 4.49 10.06 -9.05
N ALA A 15 3.66 10.93 -8.50
CA ALA A 15 4.07 11.99 -7.59
C ALA A 15 4.17 11.44 -6.15
N LEU A 16 5.09 12.00 -5.36
CA LEU A 16 5.17 11.68 -3.94
C LEU A 16 4.09 12.43 -3.17
N ALA A 17 3.32 11.71 -2.36
CA ALA A 17 2.34 12.25 -1.44
C ALA A 17 2.69 11.90 0.00
N ASP A 18 2.32 12.76 0.92
CA ASP A 18 2.53 12.58 2.36
C ASP A 18 1.26 12.91 3.14
N GLY A 19 1.13 12.35 4.34
CA GLY A 19 -0.01 12.55 5.23
C GLY A 19 0.32 12.17 6.68
N PRO A 20 -0.57 12.53 7.63
CA PRO A 20 -0.34 12.31 9.05
C PRO A 20 -0.31 10.82 9.40
N GLU A 21 0.45 10.47 10.45
CA GLU A 21 0.45 9.13 11.03
C GLU A 21 -0.71 8.94 12.04
N ILE A 22 -1.15 10.05 12.66
CA ILE A 22 -2.32 10.06 13.55
C ILE A 22 -3.54 10.48 12.72
N GLU A 23 -4.46 9.56 12.57
CA GLU A 23 -5.62 9.67 11.69
C GLU A 23 -6.95 9.60 12.45
N ASP A 24 -8.02 9.83 11.73
CA ASP A 24 -9.38 9.54 12.13
C ASP A 24 -9.90 8.26 11.46
N GLU A 25 -11.04 7.78 11.94
CA GLU A 25 -11.65 6.55 11.41
C GLU A 25 -12.14 6.73 9.98
N PHE A 26 -12.58 7.92 9.60
CA PHE A 26 -13.04 8.18 8.24
C PHE A 26 -11.93 7.88 7.22
N HIS A 27 -10.75 8.48 7.38
CA HIS A 27 -9.66 8.30 6.43
C HIS A 27 -9.02 6.91 6.49
N CYS A 28 -9.05 6.28 7.67
CA CYS A 28 -8.43 4.96 7.84
C CYS A 28 -9.35 3.81 7.46
N PHE A 29 -10.66 3.98 7.57
CA PHE A 29 -11.61 2.89 7.41
C PHE A 29 -12.84 3.25 6.55
N ASP A 30 -13.61 4.30 6.90
CA ASP A 30 -14.91 4.56 6.28
C ASP A 30 -14.78 4.87 4.79
N ALA A 31 -13.87 5.79 4.44
CA ALA A 31 -13.59 6.15 3.05
C ALA A 31 -12.93 5.01 2.25
N LEU A 32 -12.41 3.99 2.93
CA LEU A 32 -11.84 2.79 2.34
C LEU A 32 -12.81 1.60 2.33
N ASN A 33 -14.11 1.88 2.40
CA ASN A 33 -15.17 0.87 2.33
C ASN A 33 -14.99 -0.27 3.36
N THR A 34 -14.33 -0.01 4.49
CA THR A 34 -14.11 -0.98 5.55
C THR A 34 -15.30 -0.94 6.50
N PRO A 35 -16.11 -2.00 6.64
CA PRO A 35 -17.33 -1.99 7.47
C PRO A 35 -17.00 -1.84 8.96
N GLU A 36 -18.01 -1.38 9.74
CA GLU A 36 -17.84 -1.12 11.19
C GLU A 36 -17.44 -2.36 11.99
N ASP A 37 -17.91 -3.54 11.57
CA ASP A 37 -17.61 -4.83 12.22
C ASP A 37 -16.33 -5.50 11.72
N HIS A 38 -15.57 -4.83 10.85
CA HIS A 38 -14.33 -5.41 10.31
C HIS A 38 -13.28 -5.57 11.42
N PRO A 39 -12.59 -6.74 11.50
CA PRO A 39 -11.61 -7.02 12.55
C PRO A 39 -10.51 -5.94 12.70
N ALA A 40 -10.06 -5.35 11.61
CA ALA A 40 -9.03 -4.30 11.63
C ALA A 40 -9.42 -3.06 12.44
N ARG A 41 -10.73 -2.81 12.68
CA ARG A 41 -11.20 -1.72 13.54
C ARG A 41 -11.14 -2.04 15.03
N ASN A 42 -10.85 -3.29 15.40
CA ASN A 42 -10.80 -3.69 16.80
C ASN A 42 -9.58 -3.07 17.48
N GLU A 43 -9.75 -2.63 18.74
CA GLU A 43 -8.65 -2.14 19.60
C GLU A 43 -7.54 -3.18 19.82
N LYS A 44 -7.80 -4.46 19.53
CA LYS A 44 -6.78 -5.50 19.59
C LYS A 44 -5.80 -5.41 18.42
N ASP A 45 -6.24 -4.86 17.28
CA ASP A 45 -5.45 -4.79 16.04
C ASP A 45 -5.00 -3.36 15.71
N THR A 46 -5.71 -2.34 16.23
CA THR A 46 -5.46 -0.92 15.96
C THR A 46 -5.13 -0.14 17.24
N PHE A 47 -4.19 0.79 17.15
CA PHE A 47 -3.85 1.70 18.25
C PHE A 47 -4.76 2.93 18.24
N TYR A 48 -5.71 2.99 19.17
CA TYR A 48 -6.57 4.14 19.40
C TYR A 48 -6.04 5.04 20.52
N PHE A 49 -6.33 6.33 20.38
CA PHE A 49 -6.12 7.35 21.42
C PHE A 49 -7.44 7.68 22.12
N ASP A 50 -7.39 8.18 23.35
CA ASP A 50 -8.58 8.62 24.10
C ASP A 50 -9.39 9.70 23.37
N SER A 51 -8.79 10.40 22.42
CA SER A 51 -9.42 11.41 21.57
C SER A 51 -10.28 10.84 20.44
N GLY A 52 -10.36 9.52 20.29
CA GLY A 52 -11.01 8.85 19.15
C GLY A 52 -10.19 8.83 17.88
N LYS A 53 -8.97 9.38 17.89
CA LYS A 53 -8.01 9.21 16.79
C LYS A 53 -7.27 7.90 16.92
N LEU A 54 -6.54 7.51 15.86
CA LEU A 54 -5.79 6.27 15.81
C LEU A 54 -4.45 6.45 15.09
N LEU A 55 -3.52 5.51 15.30
CA LEU A 55 -2.37 5.38 14.42
C LEU A 55 -2.79 4.62 13.17
N ARG A 56 -2.49 5.17 11.99
CA ARG A 56 -2.90 4.58 10.70
C ARG A 56 -2.38 3.15 10.55
N THR A 57 -3.25 2.25 10.15
CA THR A 57 -2.93 0.83 9.96
C THR A 57 -2.31 0.52 8.60
N HIS A 58 -2.32 1.50 7.70
CA HIS A 58 -1.76 1.49 6.34
C HIS A 58 -1.60 2.92 5.83
N THR A 59 -0.85 3.10 4.76
CA THR A 59 -0.65 4.42 4.14
C THR A 59 -1.75 4.80 3.12
N SER A 60 -2.81 3.98 2.96
CA SER A 60 -3.97 4.26 2.10
C SER A 60 -4.72 5.53 2.52
N THR A 61 -4.61 5.94 3.79
CA THR A 61 -5.15 7.22 4.28
C THR A 61 -4.65 8.39 3.46
N VAL A 62 -3.39 8.35 2.99
CA VAL A 62 -2.80 9.37 2.14
C VAL A 62 -3.44 9.39 0.75
N GLN A 63 -3.94 8.26 0.26
CA GLN A 63 -4.66 8.18 -1.01
C GLN A 63 -5.98 8.96 -0.92
N ILE A 64 -6.76 8.78 0.15
CA ILE A 64 -7.99 9.53 0.41
C ILE A 64 -7.69 11.03 0.50
N ARG A 65 -6.72 11.42 1.32
CA ARG A 65 -6.30 12.82 1.46
C ARG A 65 -5.77 13.44 0.17
N SER A 66 -5.20 12.64 -0.71
CA SER A 66 -4.75 13.09 -2.03
C SER A 66 -5.93 13.36 -2.95
N MET A 67 -6.94 12.50 -2.93
CA MET A 67 -8.17 12.70 -3.70
C MET A 67 -8.98 13.90 -3.21
N GLU A 68 -9.01 14.18 -1.91
CA GLU A 68 -9.66 15.39 -1.38
C GLU A 68 -9.04 16.69 -1.91
N LYS A 69 -7.72 16.71 -2.10
CA LYS A 69 -6.94 17.91 -2.45
C LYS A 69 -6.72 18.10 -3.94
N GLN A 70 -6.85 17.05 -4.74
CA GLN A 70 -6.52 17.06 -6.17
C GLN A 70 -7.78 16.84 -7.02
N THR A 71 -7.65 17.11 -8.29
CA THR A 71 -8.61 16.71 -9.33
C THR A 71 -7.97 15.64 -10.20
N PRO A 72 -8.73 14.69 -10.74
CA PRO A 72 -8.20 13.70 -11.68
C PRO A 72 -7.52 14.36 -12.92
N PRO A 73 -6.45 13.75 -13.45
CA PRO A 73 -5.89 12.47 -13.03
C PRO A 73 -5.08 12.57 -11.72
N VAL A 74 -5.23 11.59 -10.84
CA VAL A 74 -4.43 11.44 -9.61
C VAL A 74 -3.49 10.26 -9.77
N ARG A 75 -2.18 10.47 -9.66
CA ARG A 75 -1.17 9.42 -9.71
C ARG A 75 -0.13 9.69 -8.63
N VAL A 76 -0.29 9.03 -7.49
CA VAL A 76 0.50 9.29 -6.29
C VAL A 76 1.05 8.00 -5.68
N ILE A 77 2.19 8.13 -4.99
CA ILE A 77 2.74 7.11 -4.08
C ILE A 77 2.92 7.71 -2.70
N SER A 78 2.65 6.91 -1.69
CA SER A 78 2.75 7.29 -0.28
C SER A 78 3.63 6.31 0.51
N PRO A 79 4.94 6.53 0.59
CA PRO A 79 5.80 5.80 1.51
C PRO A 79 5.63 6.35 2.93
N GLY A 80 5.52 5.48 3.91
CA GLY A 80 5.41 5.92 5.31
C GLY A 80 5.29 4.76 6.28
N SER A 81 5.28 5.10 7.57
CA SER A 81 5.04 4.14 8.64
C SER A 81 3.56 3.81 8.76
N ALA A 82 3.29 2.56 9.06
CA ALA A 82 1.97 2.03 9.42
C ALA A 82 2.10 1.27 10.75
N TYR A 83 0.99 1.13 11.47
CA TYR A 83 0.99 0.65 12.85
C TYR A 83 -0.10 -0.39 13.05
N ARG A 84 0.25 -1.55 13.62
CA ARG A 84 -0.69 -2.62 13.98
C ARG A 84 -0.31 -3.21 15.33
N ARG A 85 -1.29 -3.67 16.09
CA ARG A 85 -1.05 -4.33 17.41
C ARG A 85 -0.68 -5.81 17.24
N ASP A 86 0.11 -6.12 16.22
CA ASP A 86 0.63 -7.46 15.99
C ASP A 86 1.64 -7.84 17.09
N GLU A 87 1.70 -9.12 17.42
CA GLU A 87 2.79 -9.66 18.25
C GLU A 87 4.11 -9.53 17.49
N ILE A 88 5.13 -9.02 18.19
CA ILE A 88 6.45 -8.82 17.59
C ILE A 88 7.16 -10.16 17.48
N ASP A 89 7.44 -10.59 16.25
CA ASP A 89 8.18 -11.81 15.93
C ASP A 89 9.25 -11.56 14.85
N ALA A 90 9.78 -12.61 14.24
CA ALA A 90 10.78 -12.50 13.17
C ALA A 90 10.23 -11.89 11.86
N THR A 91 8.91 -11.76 11.71
CA THR A 91 8.21 -11.34 10.50
C THR A 91 7.28 -10.16 10.69
N HIS A 92 6.94 -9.84 11.94
CA HIS A 92 5.99 -8.78 12.28
C HIS A 92 6.59 -7.79 13.29
N LEU A 93 6.28 -6.53 13.05
CA LEU A 93 6.53 -5.39 13.95
C LEU A 93 5.23 -4.63 14.17
N SER A 94 5.07 -4.02 15.33
CA SER A 94 3.94 -3.11 15.59
C SER A 94 4.02 -1.79 14.84
N ALA A 95 5.22 -1.39 14.38
CA ALA A 95 5.45 -0.28 13.48
C ALA A 95 6.31 -0.78 12.30
N PHE A 96 5.87 -0.58 11.08
CA PHE A 96 6.54 -1.06 9.87
C PHE A 96 6.37 -0.05 8.73
N ASN A 97 7.21 -0.17 7.71
CA ASN A 97 7.19 0.75 6.58
C ASN A 97 6.43 0.16 5.40
N GLN A 98 5.50 0.94 4.84
CA GLN A 98 4.78 0.64 3.62
C GLN A 98 5.08 1.66 2.52
N LEU A 99 4.85 1.26 1.29
CA LEU A 99 4.72 2.12 0.13
C LEU A 99 3.43 1.72 -0.58
N GLU A 100 2.52 2.66 -0.68
CA GLU A 100 1.29 2.45 -1.45
C GLU A 100 1.21 3.40 -2.64
N GLY A 101 0.45 3.00 -3.64
CA GLY A 101 0.23 3.81 -4.84
C GLY A 101 -1.23 3.82 -5.25
N LEU A 102 -1.65 4.96 -5.79
CA LEU A 102 -2.97 5.19 -6.37
C LEU A 102 -2.82 5.81 -7.75
N TYR A 103 -3.55 5.28 -8.72
CA TYR A 103 -3.77 5.94 -10.00
C TYR A 103 -5.25 5.97 -10.32
N VAL A 104 -5.79 7.17 -10.53
CA VAL A 104 -7.19 7.42 -10.90
C VAL A 104 -7.23 8.31 -12.13
N ASP A 105 -7.96 7.87 -13.14
CA ASP A 105 -8.19 8.61 -14.37
C ASP A 105 -9.46 8.06 -15.07
N THR A 106 -9.75 8.53 -16.27
CA THR A 106 -10.71 7.88 -17.16
C THR A 106 -10.11 6.60 -17.74
N ASP A 107 -10.92 5.56 -17.86
CA ASP A 107 -10.58 4.30 -18.55
C ASP A 107 -9.37 3.51 -18.00
N VAL A 108 -9.02 3.71 -16.73
CA VAL A 108 -7.97 2.90 -16.08
C VAL A 108 -8.44 1.45 -15.92
N SER A 109 -7.61 0.51 -16.31
CA SER A 109 -7.95 -0.91 -16.42
C SER A 109 -7.09 -1.82 -15.53
N VAL A 110 -7.52 -3.07 -15.36
CA VAL A 110 -6.69 -4.13 -14.74
C VAL A 110 -5.40 -4.36 -15.54
N GLY A 111 -5.41 -4.10 -16.83
CA GLY A 111 -4.21 -4.16 -17.69
C GLY A 111 -3.17 -3.13 -17.26
N ASP A 112 -3.60 -1.90 -16.97
CA ASP A 112 -2.72 -0.83 -16.50
C ASP A 112 -2.14 -1.14 -15.12
N LEU A 113 -2.96 -1.68 -14.19
CA LEU A 113 -2.52 -2.16 -12.90
C LEU A 113 -1.41 -3.22 -13.04
N LYS A 114 -1.67 -4.27 -13.82
CA LYS A 114 -0.72 -5.38 -14.01
C LYS A 114 0.56 -4.90 -14.69
N GLY A 115 0.46 -4.12 -15.76
CA GLY A 115 1.62 -3.57 -16.46
C GLY A 115 2.49 -2.69 -15.57
N THR A 116 1.86 -1.84 -14.74
CA THR A 116 2.55 -0.99 -13.77
C THR A 116 3.35 -1.81 -12.77
N LEU A 117 2.72 -2.82 -12.16
CA LEU A 117 3.35 -3.60 -11.10
C LEU A 117 4.38 -4.61 -11.64
N GLU A 118 4.13 -5.20 -12.80
CA GLU A 118 5.15 -6.04 -13.47
C GLU A 118 6.40 -5.23 -13.83
N TYR A 119 6.24 -4.03 -14.38
CA TYR A 119 7.37 -3.16 -14.67
C TYR A 119 8.14 -2.80 -13.40
N PHE A 120 7.44 -2.38 -12.36
CA PHE A 120 8.03 -2.03 -11.06
C PHE A 120 8.84 -3.19 -10.46
N LEU A 121 8.24 -4.38 -10.40
CA LEU A 121 8.86 -5.56 -9.79
C LEU A 121 10.05 -6.05 -10.61
N ARG A 122 9.97 -6.02 -11.94
CA ARG A 122 11.11 -6.36 -12.81
C ARG A 122 12.24 -5.33 -12.71
N ALA A 123 11.92 -4.06 -12.57
CA ALA A 123 12.94 -3.02 -12.34
C ALA A 123 13.62 -3.17 -10.99
N LEU A 124 12.91 -3.71 -9.98
CA LEU A 124 13.43 -3.90 -8.62
C LEU A 124 14.22 -5.19 -8.44
N PHE A 125 13.75 -6.31 -9.02
CA PHE A 125 14.29 -7.65 -8.81
C PHE A 125 15.05 -8.22 -10.01
N GLY A 126 14.98 -7.57 -11.17
CA GLY A 126 15.59 -7.98 -12.43
C GLY A 126 14.58 -8.30 -13.52
N SER A 127 14.99 -8.14 -14.78
CA SER A 127 14.14 -8.27 -15.97
C SER A 127 13.45 -9.63 -16.10
N ASP A 128 14.08 -10.68 -15.60
CA ASP A 128 13.62 -12.06 -15.74
C ASP A 128 12.69 -12.50 -14.60
N THR A 129 12.31 -11.56 -13.72
CA THR A 129 11.41 -11.82 -12.60
C THR A 129 10.04 -12.28 -13.09
N GLU A 130 9.64 -13.49 -12.69
CA GLU A 130 8.29 -14.00 -12.92
C GLU A 130 7.34 -13.43 -11.88
N VAL A 131 6.23 -12.84 -12.35
CA VAL A 131 5.21 -12.22 -11.49
C VAL A 131 3.89 -12.97 -11.68
N ARG A 132 3.17 -13.19 -10.59
CA ARG A 132 1.87 -13.84 -10.58
C ARG A 132 0.87 -13.04 -9.76
N PHE A 133 -0.33 -12.83 -10.32
CA PHE A 133 -1.47 -12.22 -9.63
C PHE A 133 -2.43 -13.33 -9.22
N ARG A 134 -2.72 -13.41 -7.93
CA ARG A 134 -3.71 -14.36 -7.37
C ARG A 134 -4.93 -13.58 -6.91
N PRO A 135 -6.16 -14.01 -7.24
CA PRO A 135 -7.36 -13.39 -6.70
C PRO A 135 -7.33 -13.35 -5.16
N HIS A 136 -7.72 -12.22 -4.63
CA HIS A 136 -7.83 -11.97 -3.20
C HIS A 136 -9.02 -11.05 -2.92
N PHE A 137 -9.29 -10.71 -1.67
CA PHE A 137 -10.32 -9.77 -1.28
C PHE A 137 -9.74 -8.67 -0.39
N PHE A 138 -10.02 -7.41 -0.77
CA PHE A 138 -9.84 -6.24 0.08
C PHE A 138 -11.11 -5.38 0.02
N PRO A 139 -11.56 -4.77 1.14
CA PRO A 139 -12.83 -4.01 1.15
C PRO A 139 -12.87 -2.82 0.18
N PHE A 140 -11.70 -2.26 -0.12
CA PHE A 140 -11.53 -1.03 -0.91
C PHE A 140 -11.12 -1.28 -2.38
N THR A 141 -11.06 -2.53 -2.84
CA THR A 141 -10.73 -2.87 -4.23
C THR A 141 -11.55 -4.04 -4.74
N GLU A 142 -11.99 -3.97 -6.04
CA GLU A 142 -12.67 -5.04 -6.76
C GLU A 142 -12.42 -4.89 -8.27
N PRO A 143 -11.80 -5.85 -8.96
CA PRO A 143 -11.17 -7.06 -8.39
C PRO A 143 -9.89 -6.78 -7.61
N SER A 144 -9.63 -7.62 -6.61
CA SER A 144 -8.43 -7.56 -5.79
C SER A 144 -7.48 -8.71 -6.08
N PHE A 145 -6.19 -8.47 -5.89
CA PHE A 145 -5.14 -9.48 -6.11
C PHE A 145 -4.05 -9.37 -5.05
N GLU A 146 -3.48 -10.51 -4.71
CA GLU A 146 -2.14 -10.62 -4.15
C GLU A 146 -1.14 -10.87 -5.25
N ILE A 147 0.06 -10.33 -5.09
CA ILE A 147 1.15 -10.44 -6.06
C ILE A 147 2.26 -11.28 -5.48
N ASP A 148 2.58 -12.34 -6.19
CA ASP A 148 3.75 -13.15 -5.90
C ASP A 148 4.84 -12.91 -6.96
N VAL A 149 6.08 -12.94 -6.51
CA VAL A 149 7.26 -13.02 -7.39
C VAL A 149 7.99 -14.34 -7.15
N LYS A 150 8.55 -14.90 -8.21
CA LYS A 150 9.36 -16.12 -8.11
C LYS A 150 10.81 -15.74 -7.90
N LEU A 151 11.30 -15.98 -6.71
CA LEU A 151 12.63 -15.57 -6.28
C LEU A 151 13.42 -16.74 -5.69
N LYS A 152 14.72 -16.71 -5.92
CA LYS A 152 15.69 -17.56 -5.25
C LYS A 152 16.07 -16.89 -3.93
N VAL A 153 15.60 -17.45 -2.82
CA VAL A 153 15.88 -16.93 -1.48
C VAL A 153 16.86 -17.86 -0.78
N ASP A 154 17.90 -17.32 -0.14
CA ASP A 154 18.90 -18.07 0.63
C ASP A 154 19.61 -19.20 -0.15
N GLY A 155 19.80 -19.07 -1.46
CA GLY A 155 20.43 -20.10 -2.29
C GLY A 155 19.59 -21.36 -2.51
N GLN A 156 18.31 -21.37 -2.07
CA GLN A 156 17.36 -22.45 -2.31
C GLN A 156 16.80 -22.40 -3.74
N GLU A 157 16.06 -23.44 -4.13
CA GLU A 157 15.31 -23.43 -5.38
C GLU A 157 14.32 -22.26 -5.44
N PRO A 158 14.12 -21.65 -6.62
CA PRO A 158 13.18 -20.52 -6.78
C PRO A 158 11.78 -20.87 -6.30
N ARG A 159 11.22 -20.03 -5.44
CA ARG A 159 9.87 -20.19 -4.90
C ARG A 159 9.04 -18.93 -5.10
N TRP A 160 7.72 -19.09 -5.10
CA TRP A 160 6.79 -17.97 -5.08
C TRP A 160 6.78 -17.32 -3.70
N VAL A 161 6.95 -16.00 -3.69
CA VAL A 161 6.95 -15.17 -2.48
C VAL A 161 5.97 -14.04 -2.68
N GLU A 162 5.02 -13.93 -1.76
CA GLU A 162 4.07 -12.82 -1.75
C GLU A 162 4.76 -11.51 -1.41
N ILE A 163 4.48 -10.47 -2.21
CA ILE A 163 5.15 -9.16 -2.13
C ILE A 163 4.18 -8.04 -1.82
N ALA A 164 2.96 -8.08 -2.38
CA ALA A 164 2.06 -6.94 -2.40
C ALA A 164 0.60 -7.36 -2.50
N GLY A 165 -0.29 -6.48 -2.05
CA GLY A 165 -1.71 -6.48 -2.40
C GLY A 165 -2.02 -5.36 -3.40
N CYS A 166 -2.99 -5.57 -4.29
CA CYS A 166 -3.43 -4.57 -5.25
C CYS A 166 -4.85 -4.84 -5.75
N GLY A 167 -5.45 -3.86 -6.41
CA GLY A 167 -6.76 -4.03 -7.06
C GLY A 167 -7.26 -2.78 -7.73
N MET A 168 -8.37 -2.91 -8.44
CA MET A 168 -9.11 -1.75 -8.93
C MET A 168 -9.84 -1.12 -7.76
N VAL A 169 -9.79 0.20 -7.65
CA VAL A 169 -10.46 0.93 -6.56
C VAL A 169 -11.98 0.69 -6.61
N ASP A 170 -12.55 0.29 -5.49
CA ASP A 170 -13.99 0.08 -5.36
C ASP A 170 -14.74 1.42 -5.57
N PRO A 171 -15.82 1.47 -6.36
CA PRO A 171 -16.60 2.68 -6.57
C PRO A 171 -17.07 3.38 -5.29
N ASN A 172 -17.34 2.62 -4.21
CA ASN A 172 -17.73 3.18 -2.91
C ASN A 172 -16.65 4.10 -2.31
N VAL A 173 -15.39 3.85 -2.60
CA VAL A 173 -14.28 4.74 -2.17
C VAL A 173 -14.40 6.11 -2.85
N PHE A 174 -14.68 6.15 -4.14
CA PHE A 174 -14.89 7.39 -4.89
C PHE A 174 -16.13 8.15 -4.41
N GLU A 175 -17.22 7.42 -4.14
CA GLU A 175 -18.44 8.01 -3.59
C GLU A 175 -18.23 8.59 -2.19
N ALA A 176 -17.46 7.91 -1.33
CA ALA A 176 -17.11 8.39 0.00
C ALA A 176 -16.31 9.70 -0.06
N VAL A 177 -15.32 9.78 -0.95
CA VAL A 177 -14.52 11.01 -1.16
C VAL A 177 -15.39 12.15 -1.71
N ASP A 178 -16.21 11.90 -2.72
CA ASP A 178 -17.10 12.94 -3.28
C ASP A 178 -18.08 13.45 -2.23
N ARG A 179 -18.64 12.57 -1.39
CA ARG A 179 -19.55 12.94 -0.29
C ARG A 179 -18.85 13.81 0.75
N GLU A 180 -17.61 13.49 1.14
CA GLU A 180 -16.81 14.29 2.08
C GLU A 180 -16.52 15.68 1.51
N LEU A 181 -16.36 15.80 0.20
CA LEU A 181 -16.21 17.07 -0.50
C LEU A 181 -17.52 17.86 -0.65
N GLY A 182 -18.64 17.35 -0.15
CA GLY A 182 -19.96 17.96 -0.30
C GLY A 182 -20.50 17.88 -1.73
N LEU A 183 -20.02 16.96 -2.54
CA LEU A 183 -20.46 16.75 -3.92
C LEU A 183 -21.57 15.69 -3.95
N GLU A 184 -22.66 15.99 -4.63
CA GLU A 184 -23.75 15.03 -4.82
C GLU A 184 -23.40 14.05 -5.96
N PRO A 185 -23.45 12.72 -5.71
CA PRO A 185 -23.26 11.74 -6.75
C PRO A 185 -24.21 11.99 -7.94
N GLY A 186 -23.63 12.10 -9.14
CA GLY A 186 -24.39 12.29 -10.38
C GLY A 186 -24.70 13.74 -10.80
N VAL A 187 -24.40 14.76 -9.96
CA VAL A 187 -24.60 16.17 -10.31
C VAL A 187 -23.28 16.89 -10.59
N GLN A 188 -22.29 16.74 -9.72
CA GLN A 188 -20.94 17.31 -9.87
C GLN A 188 -19.89 16.39 -9.21
N ALA A 189 -19.98 15.10 -9.46
CA ALA A 189 -19.00 14.16 -8.96
C ALA A 189 -17.61 14.46 -9.51
N ARG A 190 -16.60 14.41 -8.63
CA ARG A 190 -15.20 14.56 -9.02
C ARG A 190 -14.54 13.21 -9.35
N TYR A 191 -14.92 12.17 -8.61
CA TYR A 191 -14.34 10.83 -8.70
C TYR A 191 -15.36 9.76 -9.08
N THR A 192 -16.61 9.89 -8.66
CA THR A 192 -17.67 8.93 -9.00
C THR A 192 -17.80 8.79 -10.52
N GLY A 193 -17.74 7.56 -11.00
CA GLY A 193 -17.75 7.25 -12.43
C GLY A 193 -16.37 7.17 -13.10
N LEU A 194 -15.30 7.51 -12.38
CA LEU A 194 -13.93 7.23 -12.82
C LEU A 194 -13.52 5.80 -12.47
N THR A 195 -12.37 5.40 -13.00
CA THR A 195 -11.71 4.14 -12.68
C THR A 195 -10.32 4.41 -12.11
N GLY A 196 -9.80 3.46 -11.33
CA GLY A 196 -8.49 3.60 -10.76
C GLY A 196 -8.00 2.29 -10.18
N PHE A 197 -6.71 2.22 -9.91
CA PHE A 197 -6.13 1.11 -9.18
C PHE A 197 -5.30 1.58 -8.00
N ALA A 198 -5.19 0.71 -7.00
CA ALA A 198 -4.32 0.90 -5.85
C ALA A 198 -3.46 -0.34 -5.61
N PHE A 199 -2.31 -0.14 -4.97
CA PHE A 199 -1.42 -1.21 -4.52
C PHE A 199 -0.71 -0.84 -3.23
N GLY A 200 -0.38 -1.86 -2.42
CA GLY A 200 0.36 -1.70 -1.17
C GLY A 200 1.49 -2.73 -1.04
N ILE A 201 2.66 -2.27 -0.63
CA ILE A 201 3.89 -3.06 -0.53
C ILE A 201 4.56 -2.78 0.81
N GLY A 202 4.89 -3.84 1.57
CA GLY A 202 5.70 -3.73 2.77
C GLY A 202 7.18 -3.52 2.43
N LEU A 203 7.72 -2.34 2.70
CA LEU A 203 9.12 -2.00 2.38
C LEU A 203 10.13 -2.83 3.19
N ASP A 204 9.81 -3.09 4.45
CA ASP A 204 10.64 -3.92 5.32
C ASP A 204 10.70 -5.35 4.79
N ARG A 205 9.56 -5.91 4.38
CA ARG A 205 9.48 -7.23 3.75
C ARG A 205 10.26 -7.30 2.43
N LEU A 206 10.17 -6.26 1.59
CA LEU A 206 10.98 -6.18 0.37
C LEU A 206 12.48 -6.19 0.69
N ALA A 207 12.90 -5.45 1.72
CA ALA A 207 14.29 -5.40 2.15
C ALA A 207 14.76 -6.78 2.64
N MET A 208 13.95 -7.44 3.48
CA MET A 208 14.25 -8.79 3.96
C MET A 208 14.47 -9.78 2.81
N ILE A 209 13.56 -9.77 1.84
CA ILE A 209 13.62 -10.68 0.70
C ILE A 209 14.85 -10.40 -0.17
N ARG A 210 15.11 -9.13 -0.49
CA ARG A 210 16.19 -8.74 -1.39
C ARG A 210 17.58 -9.04 -0.84
N TRP A 211 17.76 -8.87 0.47
CA TRP A 211 19.06 -9.00 1.13
C TRP A 211 19.19 -10.23 2.02
N GLY A 212 18.21 -11.15 1.99
CA GLY A 212 18.23 -12.37 2.77
C GLY A 212 18.20 -12.14 4.29
N ILE A 213 17.54 -11.06 4.74
CA ILE A 213 17.38 -10.74 6.16
C ILE A 213 16.30 -11.66 6.72
N ARG A 214 16.65 -12.47 7.74
CA ARG A 214 15.75 -13.49 8.29
C ARG A 214 14.85 -13.00 9.39
N ASP A 215 15.21 -11.89 10.02
CA ASP A 215 14.51 -11.33 11.16
C ASP A 215 14.29 -9.83 10.96
N ILE A 216 13.02 -9.43 10.90
CA ILE A 216 12.62 -8.04 10.66
C ILE A 216 13.12 -7.10 11.76
N ARG A 217 13.30 -7.61 12.98
CA ARG A 217 13.77 -6.82 14.13
C ARG A 217 15.17 -6.24 13.90
N ALA A 218 16.00 -6.92 13.12
CA ALA A 218 17.34 -6.44 12.77
C ALA A 218 17.30 -5.08 12.03
N LEU A 219 16.19 -4.75 11.35
CA LEU A 219 16.03 -3.47 10.65
C LEU A 219 15.86 -2.27 11.61
N ILE A 220 15.43 -2.51 12.85
CA ILE A 220 15.14 -1.48 13.85
C ILE A 220 16.08 -1.50 15.06
N GLU A 221 16.84 -2.58 15.28
CA GLU A 221 17.76 -2.72 16.42
C GLU A 221 19.00 -1.81 16.33
N ASN A 222 19.27 -1.24 15.16
CA ASN A 222 20.37 -0.31 14.94
C ASN A 222 21.76 -0.89 15.27
N ASP A 223 21.93 -2.21 15.13
CA ASP A 223 23.21 -2.88 15.35
C ASP A 223 24.20 -2.52 14.24
N MET A 224 25.31 -1.88 14.60
CA MET A 224 26.34 -1.44 13.66
C MET A 224 26.97 -2.60 12.88
N ARG A 225 27.05 -3.80 13.45
CA ARG A 225 27.58 -5.01 12.77
C ARG A 225 26.63 -5.47 11.68
N PHE A 226 25.32 -5.32 11.89
CA PHE A 226 24.31 -5.58 10.88
C PHE A 226 24.35 -4.52 9.78
N LEU A 227 24.35 -3.25 10.13
CA LEU A 227 24.35 -2.13 9.19
C LEU A 227 25.61 -2.10 8.29
N ALA A 228 26.76 -2.48 8.82
CA ALA A 228 28.03 -2.53 8.07
C ALA A 228 28.02 -3.53 6.90
N GLN A 229 27.07 -4.47 6.84
CA GLN A 229 26.94 -5.43 5.75
C GLN A 229 26.33 -4.81 4.48
N PHE A 230 25.78 -3.62 4.55
CA PHE A 230 25.06 -2.93 3.47
C PHE A 230 25.76 -1.63 3.01
N GLN A 231 27.01 -1.41 3.40
CA GLN A 231 27.83 -0.26 3.00
C GLN A 231 28.60 -0.50 1.70
#